data_fe7317b0605c1206b597db62afd99505
#
_entry.id   fe7317b0605c1206b597db62afd99505
#
_cell.length_a   1.000
_cell.length_b   1.000
_cell.length_c   1.000
_cell.angle_alpha   90.00
_cell.angle_beta   90.00
_cell.angle_gamma   90.00
#
_symmetry.space_group_name_H-M   'P 1'
#
loop_
_entity.id
_entity.type
_entity.pdbx_description
1 polymer ?
#
loop_
_entity_poly.entity_id
_entity_poly.type
_entity_poly.pdbx_seq_one_letter_code
_entity_poly.pdbx_strand_id
1 'polypeptide(L)'
;RVPFSIYDGNPLIEGENTIALKENVQALDGAWTDEQGKFTATVDLPAYVSDVYIVSTSPFARRAIPGKIVNGVLKVSDTDEQPTTRASYRESTKFDENRFDNLGWKTNLGKYDEYSGVIYYAYKGKDPKLTLSKSEMNELRTTVNKVLNTFKDCPEDYRTQADLYVEKDETAVVLTALKGWTCWNSSLGYYYYRADQLPTSLKDVKVYAIFPNTQMTWNNGSLKASPQGIEEGTAVQLKYFDDPEHPEGTNFPKGYSIGFVLACNAWNTYFTGFNSHTLTYGFYACSTKGFSTKVNSGIDVRTAMFRDKNNNIAIAFEDFMDDQNFTDVVFSLKANPEITNVPPVDEDLNTTIEKTGVYAFEDEWPKAGDYDMNDVLVQYTYQKVFNIYNEILSESFTFKTLYNKYTVFTNGLG
;
A
#
# COMPACT_ATOMS: atom_id res chain seq x y z
N ARG A 1 -19.12 11.89 -0.20
CA ARG A 1 -19.05 12.51 1.14
C ARG A 1 -17.69 13.14 1.33
N VAL A 2 -17.63 14.40 1.70
CA VAL A 2 -16.39 15.15 1.89
C VAL A 2 -16.31 15.56 3.36
N PRO A 3 -15.23 15.22 4.08
CA PRO A 3 -15.00 15.72 5.42
C PRO A 3 -14.58 17.18 5.39
N PHE A 4 -15.02 17.94 6.36
CA PHE A 4 -14.65 19.34 6.52
C PHE A 4 -14.55 19.72 8.00
N SER A 5 -13.76 20.76 8.25
CA SER A 5 -13.60 21.37 9.57
C SER A 5 -13.98 22.83 9.55
N ILE A 6 -14.47 23.34 10.68
CA ILE A 6 -14.94 24.71 10.88
C ILE A 6 -13.96 25.46 11.78
N TYR A 7 -13.56 26.66 11.40
CA TYR A 7 -12.62 27.52 12.11
C TYR A 7 -13.18 28.93 12.29
N ASP A 8 -12.76 29.62 13.33
CA ASP A 8 -13.13 31.02 13.65
C ASP A 8 -12.29 32.07 12.89
N GLY A 9 -11.41 31.65 12.05
CA GLY A 9 -10.57 32.49 11.18
C GLY A 9 -10.02 31.67 10.03
N ASN A 10 -9.47 32.33 9.01
CA ASN A 10 -8.83 31.61 7.91
C ASN A 10 -7.63 30.79 8.41
N PRO A 11 -7.73 29.47 8.46
CA PRO A 11 -6.67 28.63 9.02
C PRO A 11 -5.56 28.33 8.02
N LEU A 12 -5.66 28.79 6.78
CA LEU A 12 -4.73 28.45 5.71
C LEU A 12 -3.63 29.51 5.58
N ILE A 13 -2.43 29.03 5.34
CA ILE A 13 -1.32 29.85 4.82
C ILE A 13 -1.31 29.63 3.31
N GLU A 14 -1.48 30.70 2.57
CA GLU A 14 -1.33 30.73 1.13
C GLU A 14 0.12 31.10 0.81
N GLY A 15 0.92 30.13 0.36
CA GLY A 15 2.23 30.36 -0.25
C GLY A 15 2.13 30.28 -1.77
N GLU A 16 3.16 30.68 -2.48
CA GLU A 16 3.16 30.71 -3.96
C GLU A 16 2.81 29.34 -4.59
N ASN A 17 2.98 28.23 -3.87
CA ASN A 17 2.70 26.87 -4.37
C ASN A 17 2.18 25.90 -3.29
N THR A 18 1.77 26.36 -2.11
CA THR A 18 1.32 25.47 -1.03
C THR A 18 0.14 26.06 -0.27
N ILE A 19 -0.87 25.23 0.00
CA ILE A 19 -1.91 25.53 0.98
C ILE A 19 -1.64 24.65 2.21
N ALA A 20 -1.18 25.27 3.28
CA ALA A 20 -0.90 24.61 4.55
C ALA A 20 -1.82 25.17 5.66
N LEU A 21 -2.09 24.37 6.67
CA LEU A 21 -2.70 24.87 7.90
C LEU A 21 -1.65 25.67 8.68
N LYS A 22 -2.08 26.79 9.23
CA LYS A 22 -1.28 27.58 10.18
C LYS A 22 -0.95 26.71 11.40
N GLU A 23 0.22 26.93 11.97
CA GLU A 23 0.59 26.28 13.23
C GLU A 23 -0.34 26.76 14.36
N ASN A 24 -0.70 25.84 15.24
CA ASN A 24 -1.54 26.10 16.43
C ASN A 24 -3.00 26.55 16.16
N VAL A 25 -3.55 26.30 14.98
CA VAL A 25 -4.96 26.55 14.68
C VAL A 25 -5.76 25.29 15.02
N GLN A 26 -6.76 25.46 15.87
CA GLN A 26 -7.66 24.38 16.26
C GLN A 26 -9.02 24.53 15.56
N ALA A 27 -9.54 23.45 15.01
CA ALA A 27 -10.90 23.43 14.49
C ALA A 27 -11.91 23.56 15.63
N LEU A 28 -12.94 24.36 15.43
CA LEU A 28 -14.07 24.49 16.36
C LEU A 28 -14.96 23.25 16.32
N ASP A 29 -15.19 22.72 15.12
CA ASP A 29 -15.99 21.53 14.87
C ASP A 29 -15.66 20.93 13.50
N GLY A 30 -16.25 19.76 13.19
CA GLY A 30 -16.12 19.09 11.92
C GLY A 30 -17.30 18.18 11.60
N ALA A 31 -17.58 18.00 10.31
CA ALA A 31 -18.66 17.15 9.85
C ALA A 31 -18.37 16.58 8.45
N TRP A 32 -19.34 15.83 7.91
CA TRP A 32 -19.28 15.24 6.58
C TRP A 32 -20.46 15.74 5.75
N THR A 33 -20.22 15.96 4.46
CA THR A 33 -21.31 16.14 3.51
C THR A 33 -22.09 14.85 3.29
N ASP A 34 -23.34 14.94 2.87
CA ASP A 34 -24.08 13.81 2.32
C ASP A 34 -23.56 13.40 0.92
N GLU A 35 -24.24 12.47 0.28
CA GLU A 35 -23.87 11.99 -1.06
C GLU A 35 -24.10 13.03 -2.17
N GLN A 36 -24.91 14.06 -1.89
CA GLN A 36 -25.18 15.19 -2.77
C GLN A 36 -24.25 16.38 -2.52
N GLY A 37 -23.27 16.24 -1.61
CA GLY A 37 -22.34 17.30 -1.25
C GLY A 37 -22.93 18.36 -0.31
N LYS A 38 -24.11 18.11 0.29
CA LYS A 38 -24.76 19.00 1.25
C LYS A 38 -24.48 18.55 2.67
N PHE A 39 -24.53 19.46 3.61
CA PHE A 39 -24.49 19.13 5.02
C PHE A 39 -25.43 20.02 5.82
N THR A 40 -25.87 19.50 6.95
CA THR A 40 -26.55 20.26 7.99
C THR A 40 -25.91 19.83 9.32
N ALA A 41 -25.41 20.79 10.05
CA ALA A 41 -24.81 20.56 11.37
C ALA A 41 -25.25 21.66 12.33
N THR A 42 -25.36 21.32 13.60
CA THR A 42 -25.47 22.29 14.69
C THR A 42 -24.10 22.43 15.32
N VAL A 43 -23.58 23.62 15.38
CA VAL A 43 -22.24 23.91 15.89
C VAL A 43 -22.38 24.88 17.05
N ASP A 44 -21.82 24.54 18.19
CA ASP A 44 -21.75 25.44 19.35
C ASP A 44 -20.56 26.38 19.16
N LEU A 45 -20.85 27.66 18.87
CA LEU A 45 -19.83 28.67 18.66
C LEU A 45 -19.86 29.71 19.77
N PRO A 46 -18.69 30.22 20.20
CA PRO A 46 -18.62 31.35 21.11
C PRO A 46 -19.36 32.56 20.53
N ALA A 47 -20.09 33.29 21.38
CA ALA A 47 -20.96 34.40 20.95
C ALA A 47 -20.24 35.54 20.21
N TYR A 48 -18.93 35.61 20.31
CA TYR A 48 -18.11 36.62 19.60
C TYR A 48 -17.73 36.22 18.18
N VAL A 49 -17.97 34.96 17.79
CA VAL A 49 -17.63 34.46 16.45
C VAL A 49 -18.75 34.85 15.49
N SER A 50 -18.46 35.75 14.56
CA SER A 50 -19.37 36.18 13.51
C SER A 50 -19.06 35.62 12.14
N ASP A 51 -17.78 35.33 11.92
CA ASP A 51 -17.24 34.83 10.67
C ASP A 51 -16.54 33.51 10.90
N VAL A 52 -16.83 32.53 10.08
CA VAL A 52 -16.24 31.22 10.14
C VAL A 52 -15.67 30.82 8.79
N TYR A 53 -14.73 29.91 8.81
CA TYR A 53 -14.18 29.31 7.62
C TYR A 53 -14.40 27.81 7.64
N ILE A 54 -14.94 27.30 6.55
CA ILE A 54 -15.09 25.86 6.35
C ILE A 54 -13.94 25.40 5.45
N VAL A 55 -13.18 24.45 5.94
CA VAL A 55 -12.06 23.88 5.21
C VAL A 55 -12.31 22.42 4.96
N SER A 56 -12.37 22.03 3.69
CA SER A 56 -12.38 20.62 3.34
C SER A 56 -11.08 19.98 3.78
N THR A 57 -11.17 18.88 4.50
CA THR A 57 -10.00 18.05 4.85
C THR A 57 -9.61 17.13 3.69
N SER A 58 -10.42 17.09 2.63
CA SER A 58 -10.04 16.39 1.40
C SER A 58 -8.81 17.06 0.78
N PRO A 59 -7.78 16.28 0.49
CA PRO A 59 -6.55 16.78 -0.12
C PRO A 59 -6.79 17.43 -1.48
N PHE A 60 -7.87 17.05 -2.16
CA PHE A 60 -8.21 17.50 -3.50
C PHE A 60 -9.03 18.80 -3.53
N ALA A 61 -9.48 19.28 -2.38
CA ALA A 61 -10.33 20.46 -2.28
C ALA A 61 -9.98 21.32 -1.06
N ARG A 62 -8.72 21.35 -0.63
CA ARG A 62 -8.30 22.23 0.48
C ARG A 62 -8.48 23.69 0.08
N ARG A 63 -9.51 24.31 0.60
CA ARG A 63 -9.80 25.73 0.49
C ARG A 63 -10.54 26.17 1.74
N ALA A 64 -10.33 27.38 2.15
CA ALA A 64 -11.13 28.03 3.17
C ALA A 64 -12.31 28.73 2.52
N ILE A 65 -13.51 28.27 2.79
CA ILE A 65 -14.74 28.90 2.32
C ILE A 65 -15.26 29.78 3.45
N PRO A 66 -15.30 31.10 3.27
CA PRO A 66 -15.84 31.97 4.29
C PRO A 66 -17.35 31.78 4.43
N GLY A 67 -17.83 31.76 5.65
CA GLY A 67 -19.24 31.72 5.98
C GLY A 67 -19.59 32.80 7.01
N LYS A 68 -20.78 33.31 6.96
CA LYS A 68 -21.32 34.29 7.91
C LYS A 68 -22.45 33.68 8.72
N ILE A 69 -22.44 33.96 10.03
CA ILE A 69 -23.55 33.61 10.92
C ILE A 69 -24.60 34.75 10.87
N VAL A 70 -25.79 34.43 10.40
CA VAL A 70 -26.90 35.33 10.38
C VAL A 70 -28.09 34.71 11.10
N ASN A 71 -28.51 35.34 12.19
CA ASN A 71 -29.61 34.85 13.04
C ASN A 71 -29.40 33.37 13.51
N GLY A 72 -28.19 33.02 13.93
CA GLY A 72 -27.86 31.68 14.37
C GLY A 72 -27.75 30.63 13.26
N VAL A 73 -27.83 31.02 12.00
CA VAL A 73 -27.68 30.14 10.85
C VAL A 73 -26.39 30.48 10.11
N LEU A 74 -25.51 29.52 9.99
CA LEU A 74 -24.32 29.63 9.17
C LEU A 74 -24.72 29.53 7.69
N LYS A 75 -24.48 30.60 6.96
CA LYS A 75 -24.64 30.66 5.51
C LYS A 75 -23.27 30.58 4.86
N VAL A 76 -23.06 29.55 4.11
CA VAL A 76 -21.87 29.33 3.27
C VAL A 76 -22.35 29.48 1.83
N SER A 77 -21.82 30.41 1.10
CA SER A 77 -22.04 30.48 -0.34
C SER A 77 -20.73 30.18 -1.04
N ASP A 78 -20.68 29.04 -1.69
CA ASP A 78 -19.65 28.77 -2.69
C ASP A 78 -20.09 29.41 -4.02
N THR A 79 -20.26 30.73 -3.99
CA THR A 79 -20.57 31.47 -5.21
C THR A 79 -19.30 31.58 -6.05
N ASP A 80 -19.44 31.36 -7.33
CA ASP A 80 -18.35 31.34 -8.34
C ASP A 80 -17.61 32.70 -8.52
N GLU A 81 -17.89 33.69 -7.69
CA GLU A 81 -17.11 34.92 -7.62
C GLU A 81 -15.84 34.70 -6.79
N GLN A 82 -14.87 34.09 -7.42
CA GLN A 82 -13.56 33.83 -6.81
C GLN A 82 -12.53 34.89 -7.27
N PRO A 83 -11.62 35.29 -6.37
CA PRO A 83 -10.50 36.13 -6.76
C PRO A 83 -9.66 35.47 -7.86
N THR A 84 -9.08 36.28 -8.72
CA THR A 84 -8.27 35.89 -9.88
C THR A 84 -7.13 34.91 -9.58
N THR A 85 -6.72 34.78 -8.34
CA THR A 85 -5.73 33.79 -7.85
C THR A 85 -6.20 32.33 -7.92
N ARG A 86 -7.52 32.10 -7.92
CA ARG A 86 -8.09 30.73 -7.94
C ARG A 86 -8.07 30.10 -9.34
N ALA A 87 -8.24 30.90 -10.38
CA ALA A 87 -8.14 30.41 -11.75
C ALA A 87 -6.71 29.98 -12.09
N SER A 88 -5.72 30.78 -11.65
CA SER A 88 -4.31 30.45 -11.86
C SER A 88 -3.87 29.20 -11.07
N TYR A 89 -4.39 29.01 -9.85
CA TYR A 89 -4.10 27.81 -9.05
C TYR A 89 -4.73 26.56 -9.67
N ARG A 90 -5.99 26.62 -10.13
CA ARG A 90 -6.63 25.50 -10.83
C ARG A 90 -5.92 25.14 -12.14
N GLU A 91 -5.47 26.11 -12.92
CA GLU A 91 -4.71 25.84 -14.15
C GLU A 91 -3.35 25.24 -13.90
N SER A 92 -2.66 25.65 -12.83
CA SER A 92 -1.35 25.11 -12.48
C SER A 92 -1.41 23.71 -11.85
N THR A 93 -2.58 23.28 -11.37
CA THR A 93 -2.80 21.99 -10.69
C THR A 93 -3.52 20.96 -11.54
N LYS A 94 -3.88 21.32 -12.76
CA LYS A 94 -4.56 20.44 -13.69
C LYS A 94 -3.70 19.24 -14.05
N PHE A 95 -4.27 18.04 -13.94
CA PHE A 95 -3.62 16.85 -14.46
C PHE A 95 -3.52 16.94 -15.98
N ASP A 96 -2.35 16.75 -16.52
CA ASP A 96 -2.10 16.66 -17.95
C ASP A 96 -1.62 15.23 -18.28
N GLU A 97 -2.48 14.46 -18.92
CA GLU A 97 -2.17 13.08 -19.31
C GLU A 97 -1.00 12.97 -20.29
N ASN A 98 -0.68 14.04 -21.03
CA ASN A 98 0.49 14.08 -21.91
C ASN A 98 1.81 13.99 -21.13
N ARG A 99 1.78 14.19 -19.83
CA ARG A 99 2.98 14.02 -18.97
C ARG A 99 3.53 12.61 -18.93
N PHE A 100 2.71 11.61 -19.20
CA PHE A 100 3.19 10.24 -19.39
C PHE A 100 4.07 10.09 -20.62
N ASP A 101 4.00 10.99 -21.60
CA ASP A 101 4.88 11.00 -22.76
C ASP A 101 6.35 11.11 -22.38
N ASN A 102 6.67 11.80 -21.29
CA ASN A 102 8.03 11.91 -20.77
C ASN A 102 8.60 10.55 -20.30
N LEU A 103 7.74 9.62 -19.88
CA LEU A 103 8.11 8.24 -19.59
C LEU A 103 8.01 7.34 -20.83
N GLY A 104 7.46 7.85 -21.95
CA GLY A 104 7.13 7.05 -23.12
C GLY A 104 5.95 6.10 -22.89
N TRP A 105 5.16 6.33 -21.84
CA TRP A 105 4.03 5.47 -21.48
C TRP A 105 2.78 5.85 -22.26
N LYS A 106 1.90 4.87 -22.47
CA LYS A 106 0.62 5.02 -23.14
C LYS A 106 -0.51 5.19 -22.12
N THR A 107 -1.48 6.02 -22.43
CA THR A 107 -2.64 6.34 -21.57
C THR A 107 -3.95 5.70 -22.08
N ASN A 108 -3.86 4.51 -22.67
CA ASN A 108 -4.99 3.84 -23.31
C ASN A 108 -6.08 3.36 -22.35
N LEU A 109 -5.81 3.29 -21.04
CA LEU A 109 -6.80 2.80 -20.06
C LEU A 109 -7.97 3.75 -19.81
N GLY A 110 -7.94 4.94 -20.39
CA GLY A 110 -9.04 5.88 -20.28
C GLY A 110 -8.60 7.31 -19.96
N LYS A 111 -9.57 8.16 -19.64
CA LYS A 111 -9.31 9.54 -19.25
C LYS A 111 -9.11 9.66 -17.75
N TYR A 112 -8.24 10.55 -17.37
CA TYR A 112 -7.97 10.89 -15.98
C TYR A 112 -8.77 12.13 -15.59
N ASP A 113 -9.23 12.16 -14.33
CA ASP A 113 -9.78 13.37 -13.76
C ASP A 113 -8.72 14.47 -13.75
N GLU A 114 -9.08 15.64 -14.26
CA GLU A 114 -8.14 16.74 -14.47
C GLU A 114 -7.52 17.32 -13.18
N TYR A 115 -8.09 16.99 -12.02
CA TYR A 115 -7.61 17.48 -10.73
C TYR A 115 -7.03 16.38 -9.83
N SER A 116 -7.67 15.21 -9.82
CA SER A 116 -7.27 14.11 -8.93
C SER A 116 -6.31 13.11 -9.60
N GLY A 117 -6.25 13.09 -10.95
CA GLY A 117 -5.51 12.07 -11.68
C GLY A 117 -6.12 10.67 -11.60
N VAL A 118 -7.33 10.55 -11.04
CA VAL A 118 -8.05 9.27 -10.98
C VAL A 118 -8.61 8.94 -12.36
N ILE A 119 -8.49 7.66 -12.74
CA ILE A 119 -9.02 7.18 -14.02
C ILE A 119 -10.55 7.17 -13.99
N TYR A 120 -11.19 7.88 -14.92
CA TYR A 120 -12.66 7.89 -15.04
C TYR A 120 -13.24 6.50 -15.28
N TYR A 121 -12.51 5.64 -15.95
CA TYR A 121 -12.90 4.27 -16.28
C TYR A 121 -12.40 3.26 -15.22
N ALA A 122 -12.29 3.69 -13.96
CA ALA A 122 -12.09 2.75 -12.87
C ALA A 122 -13.11 1.60 -12.97
N TYR A 123 -12.64 0.39 -12.76
CA TYR A 123 -13.48 -0.79 -12.85
C TYR A 123 -14.58 -0.73 -11.78
N LYS A 124 -15.82 -0.66 -12.24
CA LYS A 124 -17.04 -0.63 -11.40
C LYS A 124 -17.88 -1.91 -11.56
N GLY A 125 -17.30 -2.93 -12.16
CA GLY A 125 -17.94 -4.23 -12.32
C GLY A 125 -18.27 -4.87 -10.98
N LYS A 126 -19.25 -5.78 -11.01
CA LYS A 126 -19.71 -6.51 -9.81
C LYS A 126 -19.40 -8.02 -9.90
N ASP A 127 -18.58 -8.42 -10.86
CA ASP A 127 -18.16 -9.82 -10.95
C ASP A 127 -17.31 -10.16 -9.72
N PRO A 128 -17.75 -11.07 -8.84
CA PRO A 128 -17.02 -11.45 -7.64
C PRO A 128 -15.68 -12.11 -7.95
N LYS A 129 -15.49 -12.63 -9.16
CA LYS A 129 -14.21 -13.19 -9.61
C LYS A 129 -13.18 -12.12 -9.94
N LEU A 130 -13.59 -10.87 -10.12
CA LEU A 130 -12.76 -9.73 -10.48
C LEU A 130 -12.77 -8.63 -9.43
N THR A 131 -13.74 -8.63 -8.53
CA THR A 131 -13.92 -7.59 -7.52
C THR A 131 -13.56 -8.13 -6.14
N LEU A 132 -12.77 -7.37 -5.39
CA LEU A 132 -12.55 -7.64 -3.97
C LEU A 132 -13.73 -7.11 -3.15
N SER A 133 -14.38 -7.99 -2.41
CA SER A 133 -15.30 -7.58 -1.36
C SER A 133 -14.53 -6.92 -0.20
N LYS A 134 -15.21 -6.17 0.67
CA LYS A 134 -14.59 -5.60 1.88
C LYS A 134 -13.96 -6.67 2.79
N SER A 135 -14.58 -7.84 2.88
CA SER A 135 -14.05 -8.97 3.67
C SER A 135 -12.76 -9.48 3.07
N GLU A 136 -12.76 -9.79 1.77
CA GLU A 136 -11.56 -10.26 1.07
C GLU A 136 -10.41 -9.24 1.11
N MET A 137 -10.73 -7.95 0.98
CA MET A 137 -9.74 -6.88 1.09
C MET A 137 -9.10 -6.85 2.49
N ASN A 138 -9.90 -6.99 3.55
CA ASN A 138 -9.39 -7.03 4.92
C ASN A 138 -8.57 -8.30 5.19
N GLU A 139 -9.00 -9.45 4.69
CA GLU A 139 -8.27 -10.72 4.81
C GLU A 139 -6.95 -10.63 4.06
N LEU A 140 -6.96 -10.18 2.81
CA LEU A 140 -5.74 -10.00 2.01
C LEU A 140 -4.79 -9.00 2.67
N ARG A 141 -5.30 -7.87 3.20
CA ARG A 141 -4.49 -6.90 3.93
C ARG A 141 -3.85 -7.52 5.17
N THR A 142 -4.60 -8.33 5.89
CA THR A 142 -4.07 -9.07 7.04
C THR A 142 -2.92 -9.99 6.60
N THR A 143 -3.11 -10.74 5.52
CA THR A 143 -2.08 -11.60 4.93
C THR A 143 -0.86 -10.77 4.49
N VAL A 144 -1.08 -9.67 3.77
CA VAL A 144 0.00 -8.76 3.34
C VAL A 144 0.80 -8.24 4.53
N ASN A 145 0.15 -7.75 5.58
CA ASN A 145 0.83 -7.22 6.77
C ASN A 145 1.58 -8.29 7.57
N LYS A 146 1.20 -9.53 7.43
CA LYS A 146 1.89 -10.67 8.04
C LYS A 146 3.13 -11.08 7.24
N VAL A 147 3.00 -11.16 5.92
CA VAL A 147 4.09 -11.56 5.01
C VAL A 147 5.10 -10.42 4.84
N LEU A 148 4.62 -9.19 4.65
CA LEU A 148 5.43 -8.00 4.45
C LEU A 148 5.46 -7.19 5.75
N ASN A 149 6.58 -7.24 6.44
CA ASN A 149 6.76 -6.57 7.71
C ASN A 149 7.76 -5.42 7.57
N THR A 150 7.39 -4.21 7.95
CA THR A 150 8.23 -3.00 7.87
C THR A 150 9.61 -3.14 8.52
N PHE A 151 9.77 -4.07 9.45
CA PHE A 151 11.02 -4.27 10.20
C PHE A 151 11.79 -5.53 9.83
N LYS A 152 11.34 -6.25 8.79
CA LYS A 152 11.97 -7.50 8.37
C LYS A 152 11.97 -7.58 6.84
N ASP A 153 13.00 -8.19 6.31
CA ASP A 153 13.06 -8.52 4.90
C ASP A 153 11.88 -9.45 4.52
N CYS A 154 11.33 -9.20 3.35
CA CYS A 154 10.35 -10.10 2.75
C CYS A 154 10.98 -11.49 2.56
N PRO A 155 10.26 -12.58 2.87
CA PRO A 155 10.75 -13.94 2.60
C PRO A 155 11.16 -14.12 1.15
N GLU A 156 12.27 -14.81 0.92
CA GLU A 156 12.89 -14.95 -0.40
C GLU A 156 11.95 -15.64 -1.41
N ASP A 157 11.14 -16.58 -0.95
CA ASP A 157 10.18 -17.32 -1.77
C ASP A 157 9.12 -16.42 -2.44
N TYR A 158 8.85 -15.25 -1.87
CA TYR A 158 7.90 -14.28 -2.41
C TYR A 158 8.55 -13.15 -3.19
N ARG A 159 9.87 -13.04 -3.17
CA ARG A 159 10.62 -12.10 -4.01
C ARG A 159 10.66 -12.65 -5.43
N THR A 160 9.58 -12.47 -6.12
CA THR A 160 9.47 -13.00 -7.49
C THR A 160 9.98 -11.98 -8.50
N GLN A 161 10.54 -12.52 -9.56
CA GLN A 161 10.83 -11.81 -10.80
C GLN A 161 10.00 -12.42 -11.94
N ALA A 162 8.89 -13.05 -11.63
CA ALA A 162 8.02 -13.68 -12.60
C ALA A 162 6.80 -12.79 -12.85
N ASP A 163 6.51 -12.55 -14.11
CA ASP A 163 5.29 -11.87 -14.52
C ASP A 163 4.09 -12.81 -14.47
N LEU A 164 2.88 -12.24 -14.47
CA LEU A 164 1.66 -13.03 -14.51
C LEU A 164 1.53 -13.72 -15.86
N TYR A 165 1.39 -15.04 -15.89
CA TYR A 165 1.20 -15.80 -17.11
C TYR A 165 -0.26 -16.10 -17.40
N VAL A 166 -0.72 -15.72 -18.58
CA VAL A 166 -2.11 -15.94 -19.04
C VAL A 166 -2.22 -17.32 -19.67
N GLU A 167 -2.83 -18.26 -18.92
CA GLU A 167 -2.98 -19.66 -19.34
C GLU A 167 -4.16 -19.90 -20.26
N LYS A 168 -5.17 -19.04 -20.24
CA LYS A 168 -6.43 -19.19 -20.97
C LYS A 168 -6.77 -17.93 -21.74
N ASP A 169 -7.45 -18.10 -22.85
CA ASP A 169 -7.97 -16.98 -23.64
C ASP A 169 -9.03 -16.18 -22.87
N GLU A 170 -9.27 -14.96 -23.30
CA GLU A 170 -10.25 -14.04 -22.72
C GLU A 170 -10.06 -13.79 -21.21
N THR A 171 -8.81 -13.81 -20.74
CA THR A 171 -8.52 -13.57 -19.34
C THR A 171 -8.66 -12.08 -19.00
N ALA A 172 -9.68 -11.76 -18.21
CA ALA A 172 -9.83 -10.44 -17.62
C ALA A 172 -8.93 -10.32 -16.37
N VAL A 173 -8.26 -9.19 -16.22
CA VAL A 173 -7.39 -8.91 -15.06
C VAL A 173 -7.77 -7.56 -14.46
N VAL A 174 -8.06 -7.53 -13.17
CA VAL A 174 -8.37 -6.30 -12.42
C VAL A 174 -7.34 -6.11 -11.33
N LEU A 175 -6.71 -4.94 -11.35
CA LEU A 175 -5.78 -4.48 -10.32
C LEU A 175 -6.53 -3.55 -9.36
N THR A 176 -6.39 -3.78 -8.06
CA THR A 176 -7.03 -2.98 -6.99
C THR A 176 -5.98 -2.41 -6.05
N ALA A 177 -6.06 -1.13 -5.77
CA ALA A 177 -5.18 -0.44 -4.84
C ALA A 177 -5.43 -0.90 -3.39
N LEU A 178 -4.40 -1.39 -2.70
CA LEU A 178 -4.51 -1.97 -1.36
C LEU A 178 -3.77 -1.18 -0.30
N LYS A 179 -2.54 -0.75 -0.59
CA LYS A 179 -1.68 0.03 0.31
C LYS A 179 -0.69 0.85 -0.53
N GLY A 180 -0.46 2.08 -0.13
CA GLY A 180 0.56 2.94 -0.71
C GLY A 180 0.98 3.98 0.32
N TRP A 181 2.13 3.74 0.95
CA TRP A 181 2.69 4.64 1.94
C TRP A 181 4.21 4.61 1.85
N THR A 182 4.74 5.62 1.23
CA THR A 182 6.16 5.80 1.01
C THR A 182 6.50 7.29 1.05
N CYS A 183 7.76 7.64 1.14
CA CYS A 183 8.22 9.02 1.00
C CYS A 183 8.18 9.52 -0.45
N TRP A 184 7.99 8.64 -1.42
CA TRP A 184 8.07 8.92 -2.84
C TRP A 184 6.71 8.88 -3.52
N ASN A 185 6.54 9.71 -4.54
CA ASN A 185 5.36 9.74 -5.39
C ASN A 185 5.67 8.97 -6.67
N SER A 186 5.34 7.71 -6.67
CA SER A 186 5.70 6.79 -7.74
C SER A 186 4.52 6.58 -8.71
N SER A 187 4.83 6.42 -10.00
CA SER A 187 3.82 6.12 -11.03
C SER A 187 3.82 4.64 -11.35
N LEU A 188 2.63 4.04 -11.48
CA LEU A 188 2.47 2.63 -11.82
C LEU A 188 2.01 2.46 -13.26
N GLY A 189 2.68 1.53 -13.96
CA GLY A 189 2.30 1.06 -15.28
C GLY A 189 2.36 -0.46 -15.38
N TYR A 190 1.83 -0.98 -16.47
CA TYR A 190 1.97 -2.38 -16.85
C TYR A 190 2.37 -2.49 -18.31
N TYR A 191 2.88 -3.64 -18.66
CA TYR A 191 3.20 -4.03 -20.02
C TYR A 191 2.89 -5.51 -20.19
N TYR A 192 2.87 -5.96 -21.43
CA TYR A 192 2.67 -7.36 -21.74
C TYR A 192 3.48 -7.75 -22.96
N TYR A 193 3.78 -9.03 -23.06
CA TYR A 193 4.54 -9.61 -24.14
C TYR A 193 4.19 -11.09 -24.28
N ARG A 194 4.51 -11.67 -25.44
CA ARG A 194 4.36 -13.12 -25.62
C ARG A 194 5.36 -13.86 -24.74
N ALA A 195 4.88 -14.82 -23.95
CA ALA A 195 5.70 -15.56 -22.99
C ALA A 195 6.85 -16.35 -23.66
N ASP A 196 6.69 -16.70 -24.94
CA ASP A 196 7.72 -17.34 -25.77
C ASP A 196 8.73 -16.35 -26.38
N GLN A 197 8.56 -15.05 -26.16
CA GLN A 197 9.39 -13.96 -26.71
C GLN A 197 9.75 -12.97 -25.60
N LEU A 198 10.55 -13.43 -24.63
CA LEU A 198 10.96 -12.61 -23.51
C LEU A 198 11.72 -11.36 -24.00
N PRO A 199 11.24 -10.15 -23.69
CA PRO A 199 11.94 -8.92 -24.03
C PRO A 199 13.26 -8.81 -23.24
N THR A 200 14.22 -8.08 -23.79
CA THR A 200 15.56 -7.93 -23.18
C THR A 200 15.66 -6.74 -22.26
N SER A 201 14.76 -5.78 -22.40
CA SER A 201 14.72 -4.57 -21.58
C SER A 201 13.31 -3.95 -21.54
N LEU A 202 13.09 -3.04 -20.59
CA LEU A 202 11.86 -2.26 -20.52
C LEU A 202 11.61 -1.42 -21.79
N LYS A 203 12.64 -1.12 -22.57
CA LYS A 203 12.52 -0.35 -23.82
C LYS A 203 11.90 -1.15 -24.96
N ASP A 204 11.91 -2.47 -24.85
CA ASP A 204 11.39 -3.38 -25.88
C ASP A 204 9.87 -3.62 -25.75
N VAL A 205 9.26 -3.09 -24.72
CA VAL A 205 7.82 -3.22 -24.45
C VAL A 205 7.10 -1.88 -24.43
N LYS A 206 5.80 -1.91 -24.74
CA LYS A 206 4.93 -0.74 -24.57
C LYS A 206 4.39 -0.74 -23.14
N VAL A 207 4.67 0.30 -22.39
CA VAL A 207 4.12 0.48 -21.05
C VAL A 207 2.83 1.28 -21.13
N TYR A 208 1.81 0.79 -20.43
CA TYR A 208 0.52 1.44 -20.27
C TYR A 208 0.39 1.96 -18.84
N ALA A 209 0.11 3.26 -18.70
CA ALA A 209 -0.06 3.91 -17.41
C ALA A 209 -1.32 3.39 -16.70
N ILE A 210 -1.21 3.09 -15.40
CA ILE A 210 -2.33 2.74 -14.53
C ILE A 210 -2.62 3.91 -13.58
N PHE A 211 -1.68 4.24 -12.72
CA PHE A 211 -1.83 5.31 -11.74
C PHE A 211 -0.71 6.33 -11.87
N PRO A 212 -1.03 7.61 -11.97
CA PRO A 212 -0.03 8.68 -12.01
C PRO A 212 0.75 8.77 -10.70
N ASN A 213 0.06 8.61 -9.56
CA ASN A 213 0.65 8.67 -8.25
C ASN A 213 0.06 7.56 -7.37
N THR A 214 0.91 6.66 -6.91
CA THR A 214 0.52 5.51 -6.09
C THR A 214 0.36 5.84 -4.61
N GLN A 215 0.67 7.07 -4.18
CA GLN A 215 0.42 7.50 -2.80
C GLN A 215 -1.07 7.41 -2.48
N MET A 216 -1.38 6.76 -1.38
CA MET A 216 -2.74 6.69 -0.90
C MET A 216 -3.01 7.75 0.16
N THR A 217 -4.23 8.29 0.13
CA THR A 217 -4.71 9.21 1.15
C THR A 217 -4.97 8.42 2.43
N TRP A 218 -4.25 8.71 3.48
CA TRP A 218 -4.43 8.04 4.76
C TRP A 218 -5.35 8.81 5.71
N ASN A 219 -6.25 8.07 6.38
CA ASN A 219 -7.34 8.64 7.19
C ASN A 219 -6.94 9.20 8.56
N ASN A 220 -5.68 9.28 8.93
CA ASN A 220 -5.33 9.72 10.29
C ASN A 220 -4.59 11.05 10.39
N GLY A 221 -4.75 11.92 9.41
CA GLY A 221 -4.47 13.36 9.54
C GLY A 221 -3.01 13.80 9.58
N SER A 222 -2.05 12.91 9.63
CA SER A 222 -0.64 13.28 9.80
C SER A 222 0.20 13.19 8.51
N LEU A 223 -0.32 12.65 7.44
CA LEU A 223 0.38 12.63 6.15
C LEU A 223 -0.30 13.56 5.18
N LYS A 224 0.50 14.42 4.59
CA LYS A 224 0.07 15.31 3.50
C LYS A 224 -0.46 14.43 2.40
N ALA A 225 -1.75 14.50 2.15
CA ALA A 225 -2.34 13.87 1.00
C ALA A 225 -1.60 14.33 -0.24
N SER A 226 -1.02 13.38 -0.93
CA SER A 226 -0.31 13.67 -2.16
C SER A 226 -1.29 14.02 -3.26
N PRO A 227 -1.01 15.07 -4.04
CA PRO A 227 -1.86 15.41 -5.19
C PRO A 227 -1.93 14.23 -6.16
N GLN A 228 -3.12 14.02 -6.73
CA GLN A 228 -3.40 12.91 -7.65
C GLN A 228 -3.07 11.51 -7.11
N GLY A 229 -3.00 11.37 -5.80
CA GLY A 229 -2.92 10.07 -5.15
C GLY A 229 -4.20 9.25 -5.34
N ILE A 230 -4.14 7.98 -5.03
CA ILE A 230 -5.26 7.05 -5.21
C ILE A 230 -5.94 6.73 -3.89
N GLU A 231 -7.20 6.38 -3.96
CA GLU A 231 -7.95 5.85 -2.81
C GLU A 231 -7.78 4.33 -2.75
N GLU A 232 -7.74 3.82 -1.54
CA GLU A 232 -7.78 2.38 -1.30
C GLU A 232 -9.06 1.77 -1.90
N GLY A 233 -8.92 0.63 -2.56
CA GLY A 233 -10.01 -0.03 -3.25
C GLY A 233 -10.27 0.51 -4.66
N THR A 234 -9.55 1.54 -5.13
CA THR A 234 -9.61 1.94 -6.53
C THR A 234 -9.16 0.79 -7.41
N ALA A 235 -10.03 0.35 -8.30
CA ALA A 235 -9.81 -0.81 -9.16
C ALA A 235 -9.74 -0.40 -10.63
N VAL A 236 -8.86 -1.05 -11.39
CA VAL A 236 -8.68 -0.81 -12.83
C VAL A 236 -8.60 -2.14 -13.55
N GLN A 237 -9.36 -2.30 -14.62
CA GLN A 237 -9.22 -3.46 -15.50
C GLN A 237 -8.08 -3.20 -16.50
N LEU A 238 -7.08 -4.07 -16.47
CA LEU A 238 -6.01 -4.09 -17.44
C LEU A 238 -6.53 -4.61 -18.78
N LYS A 239 -5.98 -4.11 -19.89
CA LYS A 239 -6.44 -4.40 -21.23
C LYS A 239 -5.28 -4.83 -22.14
N TYR A 240 -5.61 -5.65 -23.12
CA TYR A 240 -4.75 -5.99 -24.25
C TYR A 240 -5.11 -5.09 -25.44
N PHE A 241 -4.16 -4.35 -26.00
CA PHE A 241 -4.38 -3.31 -27.02
C PHE A 241 -3.76 -3.64 -28.38
N ASP A 242 -3.16 -4.80 -28.56
CA ASP A 242 -2.55 -5.18 -29.84
C ASP A 242 -3.52 -5.95 -30.75
N ASP A 243 -4.85 -5.83 -30.50
CA ASP A 243 -5.91 -6.27 -31.40
C ASP A 243 -6.35 -5.08 -32.27
N PRO A 244 -6.10 -5.09 -33.60
CA PRO A 244 -6.45 -3.97 -34.46
C PRO A 244 -7.96 -3.75 -34.61
N GLU A 245 -8.77 -4.78 -34.38
CA GLU A 245 -10.23 -4.71 -34.48
C GLU A 245 -10.85 -4.11 -33.22
N HIS A 246 -10.08 -4.09 -32.12
CA HIS A 246 -10.51 -3.62 -30.81
C HIS A 246 -9.53 -2.60 -30.20
N PRO A 247 -9.43 -1.38 -30.77
CA PRO A 247 -8.52 -0.35 -30.29
C PRO A 247 -8.82 0.12 -28.85
N GLU A 248 -10.04 -0.13 -28.34
CA GLU A 248 -10.45 0.09 -26.95
C GLU A 248 -9.84 -0.93 -25.97
N GLY A 249 -9.23 -1.97 -26.50
CA GLY A 249 -8.59 -3.06 -25.76
C GLY A 249 -9.56 -4.15 -25.32
N THR A 250 -9.07 -5.38 -25.37
CA THR A 250 -9.77 -6.63 -25.03
C THR A 250 -9.26 -7.21 -23.71
N ASN A 251 -9.77 -8.36 -23.33
CA ASN A 251 -9.16 -9.26 -22.35
C ASN A 251 -7.89 -9.88 -22.93
N PHE A 252 -7.04 -10.43 -22.08
CA PHE A 252 -5.74 -10.97 -22.52
C PHE A 252 -5.92 -12.33 -23.19
N PRO A 253 -5.27 -12.54 -24.36
CA PRO A 253 -5.22 -13.85 -24.99
C PRO A 253 -4.22 -14.75 -24.27
N LYS A 254 -4.41 -16.06 -24.40
CA LYS A 254 -3.49 -17.08 -23.91
C LYS A 254 -2.07 -16.89 -24.44
N GLY A 255 -1.09 -17.23 -23.61
CA GLY A 255 0.33 -17.23 -23.99
C GLY A 255 1.03 -15.88 -23.84
N TYR A 256 0.37 -14.92 -23.21
CA TYR A 256 0.97 -13.64 -22.83
C TYR A 256 1.41 -13.62 -21.37
N SER A 257 2.46 -12.88 -21.11
CA SER A 257 2.88 -12.50 -19.77
C SER A 257 2.58 -11.02 -19.53
N ILE A 258 2.12 -10.70 -18.33
CA ILE A 258 1.81 -9.33 -17.89
C ILE A 258 2.84 -8.94 -16.83
N GLY A 259 3.65 -7.94 -17.13
CA GLY A 259 4.61 -7.36 -16.22
C GLY A 259 4.17 -5.98 -15.71
N PHE A 260 4.77 -5.57 -14.61
CA PHE A 260 4.48 -4.30 -13.96
C PHE A 260 5.76 -3.48 -13.80
N VAL A 261 5.58 -2.17 -13.81
CA VAL A 261 6.65 -1.21 -13.58
C VAL A 261 6.17 -0.09 -12.67
N LEU A 262 6.91 0.13 -11.60
CA LEU A 262 6.80 1.31 -10.75
C LEU A 262 7.93 2.27 -11.12
N ALA A 263 7.59 3.44 -11.65
CA ALA A 263 8.54 4.53 -11.85
C ALA A 263 8.67 5.28 -10.53
N CYS A 264 9.75 5.01 -9.81
CA CYS A 264 9.96 5.48 -8.45
C CYS A 264 10.12 7.00 -8.42
N ASN A 265 9.37 7.68 -7.55
CA ASN A 265 9.34 9.13 -7.40
C ASN A 265 9.14 9.90 -8.72
N ALA A 266 8.43 9.32 -9.68
CA ALA A 266 8.21 9.91 -10.99
C ALA A 266 7.16 11.03 -10.98
N TRP A 267 6.32 11.09 -9.95
CA TRP A 267 5.23 12.07 -9.86
C TRP A 267 5.60 13.21 -8.91
N ASN A 268 5.62 14.44 -9.43
CA ASN A 268 5.98 15.60 -8.62
C ASN A 268 4.85 15.99 -7.65
N THR A 269 5.17 16.17 -6.37
CA THR A 269 4.25 16.60 -5.32
C THR A 269 3.68 18.00 -5.51
N TYR A 270 4.26 18.82 -6.37
CA TYR A 270 3.86 20.20 -6.61
C TYR A 270 2.94 20.39 -7.82
N PHE A 271 2.22 19.36 -8.22
CA PHE A 271 1.26 19.38 -9.34
C PHE A 271 1.86 19.70 -10.73
N THR A 272 3.15 19.71 -10.85
CA THR A 272 3.83 20.15 -12.08
C THR A 272 4.31 19.02 -12.98
N GLY A 273 3.92 17.76 -12.69
CA GLY A 273 4.28 16.59 -13.49
C GLY A 273 5.46 15.80 -12.95
N PHE A 274 6.06 15.01 -13.79
CA PHE A 274 7.14 14.10 -13.42
C PHE A 274 8.31 14.82 -12.76
N ASN A 275 8.86 14.17 -11.74
CA ASN A 275 10.07 14.63 -11.12
C ASN A 275 11.23 14.57 -12.14
N SER A 276 11.90 15.69 -12.36
CA SER A 276 13.05 15.76 -13.26
C SER A 276 14.17 14.78 -12.89
N HIS A 277 14.25 14.43 -11.61
CA HIS A 277 15.23 13.48 -11.10
C HIS A 277 14.99 12.07 -11.65
N THR A 278 13.76 11.62 -11.70
CA THR A 278 13.41 10.30 -12.27
C THR A 278 13.70 10.23 -13.77
N LEU A 279 13.42 11.30 -14.50
CA LEU A 279 13.79 11.39 -15.92
C LEU A 279 15.30 11.33 -16.13
N THR A 280 16.09 11.85 -15.20
CA THR A 280 17.55 11.87 -15.28
C THR A 280 18.20 10.56 -14.85
N TYR A 281 17.64 9.89 -13.82
CA TYR A 281 18.24 8.71 -13.19
C TYR A 281 17.47 7.41 -13.43
N GLY A 282 16.20 7.48 -13.87
CA GLY A 282 15.41 6.32 -14.32
C GLY A 282 15.32 5.19 -13.31
N PHE A 283 14.85 5.45 -12.10
CA PHE A 283 14.62 4.39 -11.12
C PHE A 283 13.30 3.67 -11.39
N TYR A 284 13.40 2.40 -11.71
CA TYR A 284 12.26 1.53 -11.97
C TYR A 284 12.32 0.28 -11.10
N ALA A 285 11.19 -0.06 -10.49
CA ALA A 285 10.96 -1.36 -9.88
C ALA A 285 10.04 -2.16 -10.82
N CYS A 286 10.55 -3.25 -11.37
CA CYS A 286 9.84 -4.06 -12.37
C CYS A 286 9.64 -5.48 -11.87
N SER A 287 8.54 -6.11 -12.28
CA SER A 287 8.29 -7.53 -12.01
C SER A 287 9.13 -8.46 -12.89
N THR A 288 9.51 -8.02 -14.10
CA THR A 288 10.34 -8.82 -15.01
C THR A 288 11.80 -8.82 -14.56
N LYS A 289 12.40 -9.99 -14.55
CA LYS A 289 13.79 -10.19 -14.18
C LYS A 289 14.75 -9.33 -15.01
N GLY A 290 15.60 -8.57 -14.32
CA GLY A 290 16.62 -7.74 -14.95
C GLY A 290 16.13 -6.40 -15.51
N PHE A 291 14.84 -6.07 -15.40
CA PHE A 291 14.29 -4.78 -15.85
C PHE A 291 14.39 -3.69 -14.79
N SER A 292 14.42 -4.06 -13.51
CA SER A 292 14.62 -3.09 -12.44
C SER A 292 15.94 -2.37 -12.56
N THR A 293 15.95 -1.09 -12.21
CA THR A 293 17.18 -0.31 -12.17
C THR A 293 18.12 -0.88 -11.12
N LYS A 294 19.34 -1.18 -11.54
CA LYS A 294 20.38 -1.63 -10.59
C LYS A 294 20.80 -0.48 -9.69
N VAL A 295 20.82 -0.74 -8.41
CA VAL A 295 21.33 0.18 -7.40
C VAL A 295 22.58 -0.38 -6.76
N ASN A 296 23.37 0.49 -6.12
CA ASN A 296 24.67 0.14 -5.54
C ASN A 296 24.60 -0.97 -4.47
N SER A 297 23.44 -1.22 -3.89
CA SER A 297 23.21 -2.29 -2.91
C SER A 297 23.15 -3.70 -3.52
N GLY A 298 23.13 -3.83 -4.85
CA GLY A 298 23.03 -5.14 -5.52
C GLY A 298 21.64 -5.77 -5.49
N ILE A 299 20.61 -5.04 -5.03
CA ILE A 299 19.22 -5.54 -4.99
C ILE A 299 18.62 -5.43 -6.38
N ASP A 300 18.54 -6.55 -7.08
CA ASP A 300 17.93 -6.62 -8.42
C ASP A 300 16.42 -6.91 -8.37
N VAL A 301 15.91 -7.41 -7.24
CA VAL A 301 14.50 -7.79 -7.07
C VAL A 301 13.80 -6.71 -6.27
N ARG A 302 12.81 -6.06 -6.89
CA ARG A 302 12.07 -4.95 -6.29
C ARG A 302 10.57 -5.17 -6.24
N THR A 303 10.16 -6.41 -6.47
CA THR A 303 8.77 -6.84 -6.39
C THR A 303 8.66 -8.13 -5.61
N ALA A 304 7.57 -8.25 -4.87
CA ALA A 304 7.16 -9.50 -4.25
C ALA A 304 5.74 -9.82 -4.70
N MET A 305 5.47 -11.09 -4.98
CA MET A 305 4.14 -11.58 -5.33
C MET A 305 3.82 -12.84 -4.55
N PHE A 306 2.61 -12.92 -4.07
CA PHE A 306 2.03 -14.09 -3.43
C PHE A 306 0.51 -14.06 -3.54
N ARG A 307 -0.12 -15.20 -3.36
CA ARG A 307 -1.58 -15.30 -3.31
C ARG A 307 -2.05 -15.82 -1.96
N ASP A 308 -3.16 -15.25 -1.50
CA ASP A 308 -3.82 -15.73 -0.28
C ASP A 308 -4.61 -17.03 -0.52
N LYS A 309 -5.22 -17.57 0.53
CA LYS A 309 -6.07 -18.76 0.48
C LYS A 309 -7.30 -18.64 -0.45
N ASN A 310 -7.70 -17.42 -0.79
CA ASN A 310 -8.83 -17.12 -1.67
C ASN A 310 -8.38 -16.85 -3.12
N ASN A 311 -7.12 -17.16 -3.45
CA ASN A 311 -6.49 -16.85 -4.73
C ASN A 311 -6.42 -15.35 -5.10
N ASN A 312 -6.54 -14.46 -4.12
CA ASN A 312 -6.27 -13.05 -4.35
C ASN A 312 -4.76 -12.86 -4.41
N ILE A 313 -4.25 -12.33 -5.51
CA ILE A 313 -2.83 -12.07 -5.69
C ILE A 313 -2.51 -10.70 -5.08
N ALA A 314 -1.47 -10.64 -4.26
CA ALA A 314 -0.83 -9.41 -3.86
C ALA A 314 0.44 -9.21 -4.70
N ILE A 315 0.62 -8.01 -5.23
CA ILE A 315 1.87 -7.53 -5.81
C ILE A 315 2.35 -6.34 -5.03
N ALA A 316 3.58 -6.40 -4.57
CA ALA A 316 4.20 -5.40 -3.71
C ALA A 316 5.49 -4.89 -4.32
N PHE A 317 5.78 -3.61 -4.14
CA PHE A 317 6.94 -2.94 -4.69
C PHE A 317 7.76 -2.31 -3.59
N GLU A 318 9.08 -2.35 -3.78
CA GLU A 318 10.06 -1.58 -3.06
C GLU A 318 10.48 -0.39 -3.92
N ASP A 319 10.15 0.83 -3.50
CA ASP A 319 10.43 2.04 -4.28
C ASP A 319 11.73 2.72 -3.88
N PHE A 320 12.27 2.42 -2.69
CA PHE A 320 13.52 2.97 -2.19
C PHE A 320 14.65 1.93 -2.12
N MET A 321 15.86 2.36 -1.77
CA MET A 321 17.07 1.60 -2.06
C MET A 321 17.59 0.73 -0.93
N ASP A 322 17.13 0.93 0.30
CA ASP A 322 17.88 0.48 1.48
C ASP A 322 17.21 -0.62 2.29
N ASP A 323 15.94 -0.93 2.04
CA ASP A 323 15.30 -2.05 2.72
C ASP A 323 14.65 -3.03 1.74
N GLN A 324 14.33 -4.21 2.19
CA GLN A 324 13.76 -5.29 1.38
C GLN A 324 12.43 -5.74 1.97
N ASN A 325 11.70 -4.83 2.56
CA ASN A 325 10.44 -5.14 3.22
C ASN A 325 9.24 -5.18 2.26
N PHE A 326 9.33 -4.53 1.10
CA PHE A 326 8.31 -4.46 0.05
C PHE A 326 6.96 -3.92 0.56
N THR A 327 6.99 -3.00 1.51
CA THR A 327 5.76 -2.45 2.10
C THR A 327 5.32 -1.11 1.53
N ASP A 328 6.06 -0.56 0.58
CA ASP A 328 5.85 0.79 0.07
C ASP A 328 4.55 0.93 -0.71
N VAL A 329 4.37 0.08 -1.71
CA VAL A 329 3.20 0.10 -2.58
C VAL A 329 2.70 -1.31 -2.83
N VAL A 330 1.45 -1.58 -2.48
CA VAL A 330 0.84 -2.91 -2.63
C VAL A 330 -0.50 -2.81 -3.34
N PHE A 331 -0.67 -3.66 -4.33
CA PHE A 331 -1.92 -3.85 -5.07
C PHE A 331 -2.39 -5.29 -4.95
N SER A 332 -3.68 -5.49 -5.14
CA SER A 332 -4.26 -6.80 -5.38
C SER A 332 -4.55 -6.99 -6.85
N LEU A 333 -4.47 -8.22 -7.30
CA LEU A 333 -4.85 -8.66 -8.64
C LEU A 333 -5.85 -9.80 -8.54
N LYS A 334 -6.91 -9.68 -9.31
CA LYS A 334 -7.86 -10.77 -9.58
C LYS A 334 -7.95 -11.00 -11.08
N ALA A 335 -8.04 -12.26 -11.47
CA ALA A 335 -8.16 -12.66 -12.88
C ALA A 335 -9.28 -13.67 -13.06
N ASN A 336 -9.97 -13.57 -14.17
CA ASN A 336 -10.98 -14.53 -14.59
C ASN A 336 -10.83 -14.83 -16.10
N PRO A 337 -10.44 -16.04 -16.52
CA PRO A 337 -10.01 -17.18 -15.69
C PRO A 337 -8.80 -16.87 -14.76
N GLU A 338 -8.68 -17.65 -13.67
CA GLU A 338 -7.64 -17.46 -12.69
C GLU A 338 -6.23 -17.63 -13.26
N ILE A 339 -5.29 -16.83 -12.76
CA ILE A 339 -3.85 -16.95 -13.00
C ILE A 339 -3.24 -17.70 -11.81
N THR A 340 -2.47 -18.74 -12.08
CA THR A 340 -2.01 -19.70 -11.06
C THR A 340 -0.51 -19.73 -10.85
N ASN A 341 0.28 -19.07 -11.69
CA ASN A 341 1.75 -19.07 -11.62
C ASN A 341 2.34 -18.21 -10.49
N VAL A 342 1.52 -17.69 -9.59
CA VAL A 342 1.95 -16.94 -8.39
C VAL A 342 1.98 -17.88 -7.19
N PRO A 343 3.06 -17.89 -6.38
CA PRO A 343 3.16 -18.77 -5.24
C PRO A 343 2.07 -18.49 -4.20
N PRO A 344 1.42 -19.53 -3.63
CA PRO A 344 0.54 -19.33 -2.50
C PRO A 344 1.36 -18.93 -1.27
N VAL A 345 0.73 -18.21 -0.35
CA VAL A 345 1.28 -18.04 0.99
C VAL A 345 1.23 -19.39 1.68
N ASP A 346 2.39 -19.91 2.00
CA ASP A 346 2.49 -21.17 2.72
C ASP A 346 2.14 -20.92 4.20
N GLU A 347 0.93 -21.35 4.58
CA GLU A 347 0.46 -21.25 5.97
C GLU A 347 1.18 -22.26 6.88
N ASP A 348 1.86 -23.26 6.29
CA ASP A 348 2.53 -24.35 7.00
C ASP A 348 4.05 -24.13 7.17
N LEU A 349 4.64 -23.07 6.64
CA LEU A 349 6.03 -22.71 6.91
C LEU A 349 6.21 -22.24 8.35
N ASN A 350 6.38 -23.22 9.23
CA ASN A 350 6.59 -22.99 10.64
C ASN A 350 8.08 -22.78 10.94
N THR A 351 8.41 -21.70 11.63
CA THR A 351 9.76 -21.49 12.16
C THR A 351 9.85 -22.07 13.57
N THR A 352 10.76 -22.99 13.77
CA THR A 352 11.02 -23.57 15.10
C THR A 352 12.25 -22.92 15.72
N ILE A 353 12.07 -22.34 16.90
CA ILE A 353 13.18 -21.91 17.75
C ILE A 353 13.35 -23.00 18.82
N GLU A 354 14.56 -23.54 18.92
CA GLU A 354 14.91 -24.53 19.93
C GLU A 354 16.03 -23.99 20.81
N LYS A 355 15.91 -24.20 22.12
CA LYS A 355 16.93 -23.87 23.09
C LYS A 355 17.08 -25.08 24.02
N THR A 356 18.30 -25.54 24.21
CA THR A 356 18.62 -26.64 25.12
C THR A 356 19.56 -26.15 26.22
N GLY A 357 19.32 -26.59 27.41
CA GLY A 357 20.18 -26.30 28.55
C GLY A 357 20.09 -27.42 29.62
N VAL A 358 20.82 -27.25 30.67
CA VAL A 358 20.81 -28.19 31.81
C VAL A 358 20.56 -27.43 33.10
N TYR A 359 19.58 -27.89 33.85
CA TYR A 359 19.39 -27.49 35.24
C TYR A 359 20.20 -28.46 36.11
N ALA A 360 20.98 -27.88 37.02
CA ALA A 360 21.73 -28.62 38.04
C ALA A 360 21.15 -28.30 39.40
N PHE A 361 20.86 -29.28 40.17
CA PHE A 361 20.25 -29.15 41.49
C PHE A 361 21.11 -29.78 42.56
N GLU A 362 21.11 -29.14 43.75
CA GLU A 362 21.72 -29.61 44.99
C GLU A 362 20.60 -30.07 45.93
N ASP A 363 20.72 -31.27 46.50
CA ASP A 363 19.68 -31.93 47.27
C ASP A 363 19.50 -31.40 48.70
N GLU A 364 20.55 -30.87 49.30
CA GLU A 364 20.51 -30.39 50.69
C GLU A 364 20.14 -28.92 50.86
N TRP A 365 19.79 -28.23 49.76
CA TRP A 365 19.39 -26.86 49.85
C TRP A 365 18.11 -26.67 50.72
N PRO A 366 18.05 -25.72 51.69
CA PRO A 366 19.03 -24.63 51.96
C PRO A 366 20.09 -24.97 53.02
N LYS A 367 20.27 -26.21 53.36
CA LYS A 367 21.38 -26.62 54.24
C LYS A 367 22.70 -26.61 53.47
N ALA A 368 23.80 -26.54 54.19
CA ALA A 368 25.11 -26.58 53.58
C ALA A 368 25.42 -28.03 53.10
N GLY A 369 25.25 -28.25 51.81
CA GLY A 369 25.70 -29.43 51.10
C GLY A 369 27.15 -29.31 50.66
N ASP A 370 27.59 -30.16 49.75
CA ASP A 370 28.95 -30.09 49.18
C ASP A 370 29.09 -29.05 48.05
N TYR A 371 27.97 -28.43 47.66
CA TYR A 371 27.86 -27.33 46.66
C TYR A 371 28.41 -27.71 45.28
N ASP A 372 28.43 -28.95 44.90
CA ASP A 372 28.96 -29.38 43.60
C ASP A 372 27.90 -29.38 42.49
N MET A 373 26.61 -29.10 42.83
CA MET A 373 25.46 -28.96 41.92
C MET A 373 25.27 -30.15 40.99
N ASN A 374 25.54 -31.35 41.46
CA ASN A 374 25.52 -32.54 40.62
C ASN A 374 24.55 -33.63 41.11
N ASP A 375 23.76 -33.38 42.14
CA ASP A 375 22.85 -34.39 42.70
C ASP A 375 21.75 -34.80 41.73
N VAL A 376 21.19 -33.82 41.03
CA VAL A 376 20.23 -34.05 39.94
C VAL A 376 20.54 -33.15 38.79
N LEU A 377 20.75 -33.72 37.62
CA LEU A 377 20.95 -33.00 36.36
C LEU A 377 19.76 -33.27 35.44
N VAL A 378 19.09 -32.21 35.04
CA VAL A 378 17.92 -32.26 34.12
C VAL A 378 18.19 -31.43 32.91
N GLN A 379 18.29 -32.09 31.77
CA GLN A 379 18.30 -31.38 30.49
C GLN A 379 16.89 -30.89 30.19
N TYR A 380 16.77 -29.65 29.79
CA TYR A 380 15.55 -29.13 29.18
C TYR A 380 15.78 -28.83 27.69
N THR A 381 14.76 -29.08 26.92
CA THR A 381 14.62 -28.58 25.56
C THR A 381 13.36 -27.71 25.51
N TYR A 382 13.54 -26.43 25.26
CA TYR A 382 12.47 -25.51 25.01
C TYR A 382 12.30 -25.35 23.50
N GLN A 383 11.11 -25.60 23.00
CA GLN A 383 10.79 -25.46 21.59
C GLN A 383 9.60 -24.55 21.45
N LYS A 384 9.71 -23.58 20.53
CA LYS A 384 8.67 -22.65 20.19
C LYS A 384 8.48 -22.64 18.69
N VAL A 385 7.25 -22.90 18.24
CA VAL A 385 6.89 -22.98 16.83
C VAL A 385 6.04 -21.77 16.50
N PHE A 386 6.46 -21.04 15.48
CA PHE A 386 5.73 -19.92 14.93
C PHE A 386 5.28 -20.26 13.52
N ASN A 387 4.10 -19.76 13.15
CA ASN A 387 3.73 -19.71 11.74
C ASN A 387 4.51 -18.58 11.04
N ILE A 388 4.36 -18.50 9.71
CA ILE A 388 4.95 -17.42 8.89
C ILE A 388 4.56 -16.02 9.36
N TYR A 389 3.51 -15.92 10.16
CA TYR A 389 2.96 -14.70 10.71
C TYR A 389 3.54 -14.32 12.08
N ASN A 390 4.58 -15.05 12.55
CA ASN A 390 5.12 -14.92 13.90
C ASN A 390 4.10 -15.17 15.02
N GLU A 391 2.99 -15.82 14.73
CA GLU A 391 2.05 -16.27 15.75
C GLU A 391 2.59 -17.56 16.38
N ILE A 392 2.52 -17.65 17.70
CA ILE A 392 2.94 -18.86 18.39
C ILE A 392 1.91 -19.95 18.16
N LEU A 393 2.30 -20.99 17.44
CA LEU A 393 1.46 -22.17 17.23
C LEU A 393 1.58 -23.15 18.37
N SER A 394 2.76 -23.32 18.91
CA SER A 394 3.00 -24.19 20.05
C SER A 394 4.23 -23.75 20.83
N GLU A 395 4.19 -24.05 22.11
CA GLU A 395 5.29 -23.85 23.03
C GLU A 395 5.40 -25.09 23.89
N SER A 396 6.58 -25.69 23.92
CA SER A 396 6.79 -26.94 24.66
C SER A 396 8.11 -26.96 25.42
N PHE A 397 8.07 -27.59 26.58
CA PHE A 397 9.25 -27.93 27.38
C PHE A 397 9.34 -29.42 27.51
N THR A 398 10.47 -29.96 27.13
CA THR A 398 10.79 -31.37 27.35
C THR A 398 11.91 -31.45 28.39
N PHE A 399 11.70 -32.24 29.45
CA PHE A 399 12.68 -32.45 30.47
C PHE A 399 13.18 -33.88 30.41
N LYS A 400 14.51 -34.06 30.46
CA LYS A 400 15.17 -35.36 30.49
C LYS A 400 16.16 -35.39 31.63
N THR A 401 15.97 -36.31 32.57
CA THR A 401 16.96 -36.53 33.63
C THR A 401 18.22 -37.12 33.01
N LEU A 402 19.34 -36.44 33.16
CA LEU A 402 20.66 -36.90 32.71
C LEU A 402 21.36 -37.67 33.79
N TYR A 403 21.23 -37.23 35.00
CA TYR A 403 21.85 -37.87 36.18
C TYR A 403 20.98 -37.67 37.39
N ASN A 404 20.98 -38.65 38.27
CA ASN A 404 20.36 -38.62 39.56
C ASN A 404 21.17 -39.55 40.51
N LYS A 405 21.64 -38.96 41.59
CA LYS A 405 22.42 -39.63 42.60
C LYS A 405 21.63 -40.67 43.41
N TYR A 406 20.30 -40.54 43.44
CA TYR A 406 19.43 -41.34 44.30
C TYR A 406 18.54 -42.31 43.53
N THR A 407 18.23 -43.45 44.19
CA THR A 407 17.38 -44.50 43.61
C THR A 407 15.89 -44.28 43.83
N VAL A 408 15.48 -43.30 44.69
CA VAL A 408 14.09 -42.98 44.98
C VAL A 408 13.85 -41.49 44.72
N PHE A 409 12.94 -41.21 43.82
CA PHE A 409 12.57 -39.84 43.47
C PHE A 409 11.45 -39.36 44.37
N THR A 410 11.69 -38.28 45.11
CA THR A 410 10.67 -37.46 45.75
C THR A 410 10.66 -36.04 45.21
N ASN A 411 11.35 -35.78 44.10
CA ASN A 411 11.52 -34.44 43.54
C ASN A 411 10.39 -34.13 42.57
N GLY A 412 9.70 -33.03 42.76
CA GLY A 412 8.70 -32.49 41.85
C GLY A 412 9.18 -31.17 41.24
N LEU A 413 8.92 -31.00 39.97
CA LEU A 413 8.94 -29.65 39.35
C LEU A 413 7.60 -28.99 39.67
N GLY A 414 7.62 -27.97 40.52
CA GLY A 414 6.44 -27.18 40.89
C GLY A 414 6.11 -26.10 39.87
#